data_0350d8c3c26e18246b36471e995acd83
#
_entry.id   0350d8c3c26e18246b36471e995acd83
#
_cell.length_a   1.000
_cell.length_b   1.000
_cell.length_c   1.000
_cell.angle_alpha   90.00
_cell.angle_beta   90.00
_cell.angle_gamma   90.00
#
_symmetry.space_group_name_H-M   'P 1'
#
loop_
_entity.id
_entity.type
_entity.pdbx_description
1 polymer ?
#
loop_
_entity_poly.entity_id
_entity_poly.type
_entity_poly.pdbx_seq_one_letter_code
_entity_poly.pdbx_strand_id
1 'polypeptide(L)'
;MTTPRPASLWRHHDFRQLWMGDTVSVFGAQFVGFAMPLMAVQLLGANAFQMGLLATLESLAFLLIGLPAGAWVDRWRKRTVLVLGDLGRALLLLTLPAAWLLDVLTMGQLYVVAVGVGVITVFFDVANQSYLPELVEGEQISDGNGKLQASQQTAMVAGPAAAAAMVRLLGSPLTIAVTSVCMGLSSLFVSRIRHREQAPDPAARRPLVTEIREGLSFVLSHPLLRRIVACTGLSNLASSGVFALFVLYALTTLDLAETTLGLVLSLGAVGGLLGAVSSGWFGRWVGEGRAIPLAAVLSGTAMLTVPLASVLPAVPTLLVGNLLISWGVVVYNIAQVSFRQRLCPKPLLGRMNASIRFLVWGPMPIGAFLGGVAGQRFGLVPTLWGLVALSLISALPVLLSPLVRMRELPRELDALAGDAGAR
;
A
#
# COMPACT_ATOMS: atom_id res chain seq x y z
N MET A 1 -29.06 -25.51 21.66
CA MET A 1 -27.88 -26.23 21.11
C MET A 1 -26.73 -25.25 21.04
N THR A 2 -25.78 -25.34 21.97
CA THR A 2 -24.58 -24.51 21.97
C THR A 2 -23.68 -25.01 20.85
N THR A 3 -23.54 -24.24 19.77
CA THR A 3 -22.54 -24.50 18.74
C THR A 3 -21.17 -24.58 19.43
N PRO A 4 -20.38 -25.63 19.21
CA PRO A 4 -19.06 -25.72 19.80
C PRO A 4 -18.23 -24.52 19.32
N ARG A 5 -17.61 -23.82 20.27
CA ARG A 5 -16.69 -22.71 19.94
C ARG A 5 -15.64 -23.21 18.96
N PRO A 6 -15.46 -22.56 17.81
CA PRO A 6 -14.45 -22.97 16.84
C PRO A 6 -13.07 -23.05 17.53
N ALA A 7 -12.32 -24.11 17.24
CA ALA A 7 -10.98 -24.29 17.79
C ALA A 7 -10.11 -23.07 17.45
N SER A 8 -9.32 -22.61 18.42
CA SER A 8 -8.43 -21.45 18.23
C SER A 8 -7.53 -21.65 16.99
N LEU A 9 -7.49 -20.66 16.11
CA LEU A 9 -6.63 -20.67 14.89
C LEU A 9 -5.15 -20.95 15.20
N TRP A 10 -4.69 -20.64 16.41
CA TRP A 10 -3.32 -20.96 16.85
C TRP A 10 -3.03 -22.47 16.93
N ARG A 11 -4.06 -23.31 16.99
CA ARG A 11 -3.93 -24.78 16.93
C ARG A 11 -3.98 -25.32 15.50
N HIS A 12 -4.41 -24.51 14.52
CA HIS A 12 -4.46 -24.89 13.12
C HIS A 12 -3.05 -24.78 12.50
N HIS A 13 -2.46 -25.93 12.16
CA HIS A 13 -1.08 -26.00 11.64
C HIS A 13 -0.87 -25.10 10.42
N ASP A 14 -1.73 -25.19 9.41
CA ASP A 14 -1.57 -24.50 8.13
C ASP A 14 -1.75 -22.99 8.28
N PHE A 15 -2.68 -22.56 9.13
CA PHE A 15 -2.82 -21.14 9.46
C PHE A 15 -1.56 -20.59 10.14
N ARG A 16 -0.95 -21.33 11.09
CA ARG A 16 0.29 -20.86 11.74
C ARG A 16 1.43 -20.71 10.75
N GLN A 17 1.55 -21.66 9.79
CA GLN A 17 2.58 -21.58 8.76
C GLN A 17 2.36 -20.35 7.88
N LEU A 18 1.11 -20.11 7.44
CA LEU A 18 0.76 -18.89 6.67
C LEU A 18 1.07 -17.63 7.48
N TRP A 19 0.62 -17.56 8.72
CA TRP A 19 0.79 -16.39 9.57
C TRP A 19 2.27 -16.09 9.87
N MET A 20 3.09 -17.10 10.18
CA MET A 20 4.54 -16.93 10.39
C MET A 20 5.23 -16.47 9.11
N GLY A 21 4.91 -17.09 7.97
CA GLY A 21 5.46 -16.71 6.68
C GLY A 21 5.12 -15.27 6.33
N ASP A 22 3.84 -14.91 6.35
CA ASP A 22 3.35 -13.57 6.05
C ASP A 22 3.97 -12.52 6.98
N THR A 23 4.00 -12.77 8.30
CA THR A 23 4.59 -11.83 9.27
C THR A 23 6.06 -11.55 8.96
N VAL A 24 6.86 -12.59 8.72
CA VAL A 24 8.29 -12.42 8.40
C VAL A 24 8.48 -11.71 7.07
N SER A 25 7.66 -12.03 6.05
CA SER A 25 7.71 -11.39 4.73
C SER A 25 7.36 -9.90 4.82
N VAL A 26 6.32 -9.53 5.59
CA VAL A 26 5.90 -8.12 5.76
C VAL A 26 6.97 -7.30 6.47
N PHE A 27 7.63 -7.83 7.51
CA PHE A 27 8.78 -7.16 8.12
C PHE A 27 9.94 -7.00 7.13
N GLY A 28 10.25 -8.05 6.37
CA GLY A 28 11.25 -7.98 5.29
C GLY A 28 10.94 -6.90 4.26
N ALA A 29 9.67 -6.75 3.87
CA ALA A 29 9.23 -5.69 2.97
C ALA A 29 9.46 -4.28 3.54
N GLN A 30 9.26 -4.07 4.85
CA GLN A 30 9.59 -2.80 5.50
C GLN A 30 11.10 -2.52 5.46
N PHE A 31 11.92 -3.55 5.66
CA PHE A 31 13.38 -3.39 5.66
C PHE A 31 13.91 -3.00 4.28
N VAL A 32 13.47 -3.66 3.20
CA VAL A 32 13.88 -3.30 1.85
C VAL A 32 13.33 -1.94 1.43
N GLY A 33 12.08 -1.62 1.78
CA GLY A 33 11.44 -0.33 1.50
C GLY A 33 12.19 0.86 2.14
N PHE A 34 12.91 0.63 3.24
CA PHE A 34 13.77 1.62 3.88
C PHE A 34 15.22 1.57 3.37
N ALA A 35 15.82 0.37 3.28
CA ALA A 35 17.23 0.20 2.96
C ALA A 35 17.57 0.44 1.47
N MET A 36 16.66 0.13 0.53
CA MET A 36 16.93 0.27 -0.90
C MET A 36 17.06 1.74 -1.36
N PRO A 37 16.16 2.67 -0.96
CA PRO A 37 16.35 4.10 -1.20
C PRO A 37 17.62 4.66 -0.54
N LEU A 38 17.92 4.22 0.70
CA LEU A 38 19.15 4.64 1.40
C LEU A 38 20.41 4.17 0.65
N MET A 39 20.42 2.92 0.20
CA MET A 39 21.53 2.37 -0.60
C MET A 39 21.73 3.17 -1.89
N ALA A 40 20.65 3.52 -2.59
CA ALA A 40 20.72 4.36 -3.78
C ALA A 40 21.34 5.74 -3.50
N VAL A 41 20.91 6.40 -2.42
CA VAL A 41 21.42 7.74 -2.09
C VAL A 41 22.85 7.69 -1.55
N GLN A 42 23.15 6.82 -0.58
CA GLN A 42 24.40 6.83 0.16
C GLN A 42 25.56 6.18 -0.58
N LEU A 43 25.32 5.05 -1.27
CA LEU A 43 26.38 4.29 -1.95
C LEU A 43 26.51 4.65 -3.41
N LEU A 44 25.42 5.02 -4.10
CA LEU A 44 25.43 5.30 -5.52
C LEU A 44 25.24 6.79 -5.84
N GLY A 45 25.06 7.65 -4.83
CA GLY A 45 24.89 9.09 -5.05
C GLY A 45 23.67 9.44 -5.90
N ALA A 46 22.57 8.69 -5.76
CA ALA A 46 21.41 8.83 -6.61
C ALA A 46 20.82 10.25 -6.55
N ASN A 47 20.54 10.81 -7.71
CA ASN A 47 19.87 12.11 -7.85
C ASN A 47 18.34 11.97 -7.84
N ALA A 48 17.62 13.10 -7.89
CA ALA A 48 16.16 13.13 -7.81
C ALA A 48 15.49 12.33 -8.93
N PHE A 49 16.00 12.40 -10.16
CA PHE A 49 15.47 11.63 -11.28
C PHE A 49 15.63 10.13 -11.05
N GLN A 50 16.80 9.70 -10.58
CA GLN A 50 17.09 8.30 -10.31
C GLN A 50 16.22 7.74 -9.18
N MET A 51 15.96 8.52 -8.14
CA MET A 51 15.03 8.14 -7.07
C MET A 51 13.60 8.04 -7.56
N GLY A 52 13.15 9.00 -8.35
CA GLY A 52 11.82 8.97 -8.98
C GLY A 52 11.64 7.77 -9.91
N LEU A 53 12.68 7.44 -10.72
CA LEU A 53 12.66 6.28 -11.59
C LEU A 53 12.63 4.97 -10.79
N LEU A 54 13.39 4.85 -9.70
CA LEU A 54 13.38 3.69 -8.82
C LEU A 54 11.97 3.42 -8.27
N ALA A 55 11.34 4.42 -7.66
CA ALA A 55 10.00 4.32 -7.13
C ALA A 55 8.94 4.05 -8.23
N THR A 56 9.15 4.59 -9.43
CA THR A 56 8.32 4.29 -10.60
C THR A 56 8.38 2.82 -10.94
N LEU A 57 9.57 2.25 -11.04
CA LEU A 57 9.80 0.86 -11.43
C LEU A 57 9.31 -0.12 -10.38
N GLU A 58 9.41 0.20 -9.10
CA GLU A 58 8.81 -0.59 -8.00
C GLU A 58 7.29 -0.73 -8.14
N SER A 59 6.60 0.35 -8.53
CA SER A 59 5.14 0.39 -8.61
C SER A 59 4.56 0.12 -10.00
N LEU A 60 5.39 0.14 -11.05
CA LEU A 60 4.96 0.02 -12.44
C LEU A 60 4.21 -1.28 -12.74
N ALA A 61 4.59 -2.37 -12.07
CA ALA A 61 3.94 -3.66 -12.23
C ALA A 61 2.45 -3.63 -11.87
N PHE A 62 2.05 -2.85 -10.85
CA PHE A 62 0.63 -2.69 -10.49
C PHE A 62 -0.16 -2.01 -11.59
N LEU A 63 0.42 -1.05 -12.30
CA LEU A 63 -0.23 -0.39 -13.43
C LEU A 63 -0.37 -1.34 -14.65
N LEU A 64 0.70 -2.06 -14.99
CA LEU A 64 0.73 -2.86 -16.22
C LEU A 64 0.01 -4.20 -16.10
N ILE A 65 0.18 -4.90 -14.97
CA ILE A 65 -0.31 -6.27 -14.80
C ILE A 65 -1.29 -6.44 -13.63
N GLY A 66 -1.58 -5.39 -12.85
CA GLY A 66 -2.44 -5.50 -11.66
C GLY A 66 -3.86 -6.00 -11.97
N LEU A 67 -4.44 -5.59 -13.10
CA LEU A 67 -5.77 -6.08 -13.54
C LEU A 67 -5.75 -7.55 -14.00
N PRO A 68 -4.86 -7.99 -14.91
CA PRO A 68 -4.82 -9.38 -15.36
C PRO A 68 -4.26 -10.34 -14.32
N ALA A 69 -3.48 -9.86 -13.35
CA ALA A 69 -2.84 -10.72 -12.34
C ALA A 69 -3.86 -11.56 -11.56
N GLY A 70 -5.02 -11.00 -11.22
CA GLY A 70 -6.10 -11.74 -10.56
C GLY A 70 -6.53 -12.97 -11.35
N ALA A 71 -6.85 -12.77 -12.63
CA ALA A 71 -7.28 -13.86 -13.50
C ALA A 71 -6.17 -14.91 -13.78
N TRP A 72 -4.91 -14.52 -13.73
CA TRP A 72 -3.79 -15.46 -13.86
C TRP A 72 -3.57 -16.26 -12.58
N VAL A 73 -3.61 -15.61 -11.41
CA VAL A 73 -3.46 -16.26 -10.10
C VAL A 73 -4.59 -17.25 -9.84
N ASP A 74 -5.82 -16.95 -10.25
CA ASP A 74 -6.96 -17.87 -10.14
C ASP A 74 -6.78 -19.16 -10.95
N ARG A 75 -5.84 -19.16 -11.92
CA ARG A 75 -5.48 -20.35 -12.73
C ARG A 75 -4.32 -21.15 -12.15
N TRP A 76 -3.63 -20.62 -11.16
CA TRP A 76 -2.45 -21.22 -10.55
C TRP A 76 -2.76 -21.67 -9.12
N ARG A 77 -1.96 -22.61 -8.62
CA ARG A 77 -1.99 -22.97 -7.21
C ARG A 77 -1.41 -21.82 -6.39
N LYS A 78 -2.20 -21.23 -5.54
CA LYS A 78 -1.83 -20.03 -4.75
C LYS A 78 -0.63 -20.28 -3.87
N ARG A 79 -0.56 -21.45 -3.21
CA ARG A 79 0.62 -21.87 -2.45
C ARG A 79 1.89 -21.84 -3.29
N THR A 80 1.85 -22.32 -4.52
CA THR A 80 3.02 -22.32 -5.42
C THR A 80 3.42 -20.88 -5.76
N VAL A 81 2.46 -20.01 -6.02
CA VAL A 81 2.72 -18.58 -6.29
C VAL A 81 3.37 -17.92 -5.08
N LEU A 82 2.89 -18.19 -3.86
CA LEU A 82 3.45 -17.63 -2.63
C LEU A 82 4.88 -18.11 -2.39
N VAL A 83 5.13 -19.44 -2.51
CA VAL A 83 6.46 -20.04 -2.29
C VAL A 83 7.47 -19.53 -3.31
N LEU A 84 7.13 -19.61 -4.61
CA LEU A 84 8.03 -19.17 -5.68
C LEU A 84 8.18 -17.63 -5.69
N GLY A 85 7.13 -16.92 -5.31
CA GLY A 85 7.16 -15.46 -5.19
C GLY A 85 8.16 -15.00 -4.12
N ASP A 86 8.08 -15.54 -2.91
CA ASP A 86 9.03 -15.19 -1.85
C ASP A 86 10.45 -15.65 -2.17
N LEU A 87 10.62 -16.84 -2.72
CA LEU A 87 11.94 -17.34 -3.13
C LEU A 87 12.53 -16.47 -4.26
N GLY A 88 11.73 -16.10 -5.26
CA GLY A 88 12.16 -15.24 -6.35
C GLY A 88 12.56 -13.85 -5.86
N ARG A 89 11.78 -13.24 -4.95
CA ARG A 89 12.13 -11.96 -4.32
C ARG A 89 13.42 -12.08 -3.49
N ALA A 90 13.55 -13.15 -2.69
CA ALA A 90 14.76 -13.42 -1.91
C ALA A 90 16.01 -13.49 -2.80
N LEU A 91 15.95 -14.23 -3.89
CA LEU A 91 17.08 -14.40 -4.83
C LEU A 91 17.41 -13.09 -5.53
N LEU A 92 16.42 -12.34 -6.03
CA LEU A 92 16.63 -11.03 -6.66
C LEU A 92 17.28 -10.04 -5.70
N LEU A 93 16.74 -9.92 -4.49
CA LEU A 93 17.27 -9.00 -3.48
C LEU A 93 18.68 -9.38 -3.04
N LEU A 94 19.01 -10.67 -2.96
CA LEU A 94 20.34 -11.15 -2.57
C LEU A 94 21.43 -10.75 -3.60
N THR A 95 21.05 -10.47 -4.86
CA THR A 95 21.99 -9.98 -5.86
C THR A 95 22.59 -8.62 -5.52
N LEU A 96 21.87 -7.78 -4.77
CA LEU A 96 22.32 -6.43 -4.40
C LEU A 96 23.49 -6.46 -3.41
N PRO A 97 23.41 -7.14 -2.23
CA PRO A 97 24.56 -7.25 -1.36
C PRO A 97 25.71 -8.05 -2.00
N ALA A 98 25.43 -9.03 -2.86
CA ALA A 98 26.48 -9.74 -3.59
C ALA A 98 27.25 -8.81 -4.55
N ALA A 99 26.55 -7.97 -5.31
CA ALA A 99 27.17 -6.99 -6.19
C ALA A 99 27.95 -5.91 -5.40
N TRP A 100 27.45 -5.50 -4.26
CA TRP A 100 28.14 -4.60 -3.36
C TRP A 100 29.46 -5.19 -2.85
N LEU A 101 29.48 -6.47 -2.45
CA LEU A 101 30.69 -7.17 -2.01
C LEU A 101 31.74 -7.31 -3.14
N LEU A 102 31.28 -7.32 -4.39
CA LEU A 102 32.13 -7.42 -5.58
C LEU A 102 32.51 -6.05 -6.17
N ASP A 103 32.10 -4.94 -5.53
CA ASP A 103 32.29 -3.56 -6.00
C ASP A 103 31.72 -3.28 -7.41
N VAL A 104 30.65 -4.00 -7.80
CA VAL A 104 29.97 -3.84 -9.11
C VAL A 104 28.53 -3.36 -9.01
N LEU A 105 28.14 -2.86 -7.83
CA LEU A 105 26.78 -2.36 -7.60
C LEU A 105 26.52 -1.10 -8.45
N THR A 106 25.39 -1.09 -9.16
CA THR A 106 24.99 0.03 -10.02
C THR A 106 23.49 0.38 -9.85
N MET A 107 23.11 1.62 -10.20
CA MET A 107 21.70 2.02 -10.27
C MET A 107 20.89 1.16 -11.26
N GLY A 108 21.50 0.73 -12.38
CA GLY A 108 20.85 -0.18 -13.34
C GLY A 108 20.43 -1.49 -12.71
N GLN A 109 21.25 -2.06 -11.82
CA GLN A 109 20.91 -3.27 -11.10
C GLN A 109 19.74 -3.05 -10.10
N LEU A 110 19.74 -1.92 -9.37
CA LEU A 110 18.61 -1.56 -8.51
C LEU A 110 17.31 -1.49 -9.31
N TYR A 111 17.32 -0.89 -10.49
CA TYR A 111 16.15 -0.80 -11.37
C TYR A 111 15.63 -2.18 -11.80
N VAL A 112 16.54 -3.08 -12.22
CA VAL A 112 16.16 -4.45 -12.62
C VAL A 112 15.55 -5.21 -11.44
N VAL A 113 16.16 -5.11 -10.27
CA VAL A 113 15.65 -5.75 -9.04
C VAL A 113 14.31 -5.15 -8.64
N ALA A 114 14.15 -3.81 -8.71
CA ALA A 114 12.88 -3.13 -8.40
C ALA A 114 11.73 -3.62 -9.29
N VAL A 115 11.96 -3.70 -10.62
CA VAL A 115 10.95 -4.25 -11.55
C VAL A 115 10.64 -5.70 -11.23
N GLY A 116 11.66 -6.55 -11.05
CA GLY A 116 11.48 -7.97 -10.77
C GLY A 116 10.72 -8.23 -9.48
N VAL A 117 11.10 -7.54 -8.40
CA VAL A 117 10.41 -7.59 -7.10
C VAL A 117 8.99 -7.06 -7.24
N GLY A 118 8.77 -5.93 -7.94
CA GLY A 118 7.46 -5.36 -8.19
C GLY A 118 6.51 -6.32 -8.92
N VAL A 119 6.98 -6.95 -10.01
CA VAL A 119 6.19 -7.95 -10.76
C VAL A 119 5.79 -9.13 -9.87
N ILE A 120 6.76 -9.69 -9.14
CA ILE A 120 6.51 -10.85 -8.26
C ILE A 120 5.54 -10.45 -7.14
N THR A 121 5.67 -9.25 -6.58
CA THR A 121 4.81 -8.74 -5.50
C THR A 121 3.36 -8.64 -5.92
N VAL A 122 3.06 -8.22 -7.16
CA VAL A 122 1.67 -8.18 -7.66
C VAL A 122 1.02 -9.57 -7.62
N PHE A 123 1.71 -10.60 -8.10
CA PHE A 123 1.19 -11.98 -8.06
C PHE A 123 1.09 -12.51 -6.63
N PHE A 124 2.08 -12.22 -5.81
CA PHE A 124 2.12 -12.62 -4.41
C PHE A 124 0.94 -12.02 -3.62
N ASP A 125 0.68 -10.72 -3.74
CA ASP A 125 -0.38 -10.03 -3.03
C ASP A 125 -1.77 -10.56 -3.40
N VAL A 126 -2.00 -10.83 -4.69
CA VAL A 126 -3.27 -11.41 -5.15
C VAL A 126 -3.46 -12.83 -4.60
N ALA A 127 -2.40 -13.66 -4.64
CA ALA A 127 -2.46 -15.00 -4.10
C ALA A 127 -2.67 -14.98 -2.57
N ASN A 128 -1.94 -14.14 -1.84
CA ASN A 128 -2.01 -14.04 -0.38
C ASN A 128 -3.41 -13.64 0.11
N GLN A 129 -4.03 -12.65 -0.52
CA GLN A 129 -5.38 -12.19 -0.16
C GLN A 129 -6.46 -13.25 -0.40
N SER A 130 -6.25 -14.17 -1.34
CA SER A 130 -7.21 -15.22 -1.69
C SER A 130 -6.90 -16.58 -1.08
N TYR A 131 -5.79 -16.73 -0.37
CA TYR A 131 -5.36 -18.04 0.16
C TYR A 131 -5.95 -18.40 1.53
N LEU A 132 -6.13 -17.42 2.43
CA LEU A 132 -6.71 -17.67 3.76
C LEU A 132 -8.08 -18.36 3.72
N PRO A 133 -9.04 -17.96 2.85
CA PRO A 133 -10.34 -18.64 2.76
C PRO A 133 -10.27 -20.11 2.27
N GLU A 134 -9.14 -20.55 1.71
CA GLU A 134 -8.92 -21.96 1.35
C GLU A 134 -8.45 -22.79 2.53
N LEU A 135 -7.83 -22.16 3.54
CA LEU A 135 -7.28 -22.85 4.71
C LEU A 135 -8.26 -22.98 5.87
N VAL A 136 -9.20 -22.03 6.00
CA VAL A 136 -10.12 -21.91 7.13
C VAL A 136 -11.52 -21.52 6.69
N GLU A 137 -12.54 -21.84 7.47
CA GLU A 137 -13.93 -21.65 7.10
C GLU A 137 -14.69 -20.73 8.10
N GLY A 138 -15.79 -20.14 7.61
CA GLY A 138 -16.77 -19.43 8.42
C GLY A 138 -16.18 -18.26 9.23
N GLU A 139 -16.44 -18.21 10.54
CA GLU A 139 -15.97 -17.15 11.43
C GLU A 139 -14.45 -17.09 11.58
N GLN A 140 -13.74 -18.20 11.30
CA GLN A 140 -12.28 -18.26 11.38
C GLN A 140 -11.60 -17.39 10.31
N ILE A 141 -12.25 -17.11 9.16
CA ILE A 141 -11.72 -16.22 8.13
C ILE A 141 -11.56 -14.80 8.69
N SER A 142 -12.56 -14.31 9.42
CA SER A 142 -12.50 -12.98 10.03
C SER A 142 -11.42 -12.88 11.10
N ASP A 143 -11.30 -13.89 11.96
CA ASP A 143 -10.25 -13.97 13.00
C ASP A 143 -8.85 -14.07 12.38
N GLY A 144 -8.69 -14.88 11.31
CA GLY A 144 -7.43 -15.01 10.57
C GLY A 144 -7.00 -13.71 9.90
N ASN A 145 -7.92 -13.04 9.19
CA ASN A 145 -7.65 -11.73 8.60
C ASN A 145 -7.26 -10.70 9.67
N GLY A 146 -7.92 -10.70 10.83
CA GLY A 146 -7.57 -9.83 11.95
C GLY A 146 -6.14 -10.03 12.43
N LYS A 147 -5.67 -11.30 12.52
CA LYS A 147 -4.30 -11.62 12.95
C LYS A 147 -3.25 -11.21 11.90
N LEU A 148 -3.51 -11.47 10.61
CA LEU A 148 -2.64 -11.04 9.51
C LEU A 148 -2.55 -9.51 9.46
N GLN A 149 -3.69 -8.82 9.59
CA GLN A 149 -3.74 -7.37 9.60
C GLN A 149 -3.02 -6.78 10.82
N ALA A 150 -3.10 -7.41 12.00
CA ALA A 150 -2.37 -6.99 13.19
C ALA A 150 -0.84 -7.10 12.98
N SER A 151 -0.35 -8.18 12.36
CA SER A 151 1.05 -8.31 11.99
C SER A 151 1.49 -7.23 11.01
N GLN A 152 0.68 -6.93 10.00
CA GLN A 152 0.96 -5.89 9.02
C GLN A 152 1.04 -4.51 9.66
N GLN A 153 0.09 -4.16 10.56
CA GLN A 153 0.13 -2.88 11.29
C GLN A 153 1.34 -2.80 12.21
N THR A 154 1.69 -3.90 12.88
CA THR A 154 2.89 -3.96 13.72
C THR A 154 4.16 -3.71 12.89
N ALA A 155 4.25 -4.34 11.71
CA ALA A 155 5.38 -4.12 10.81
C ALA A 155 5.44 -2.68 10.26
N MET A 156 4.30 -2.06 9.96
CA MET A 156 4.25 -0.65 9.54
C MET A 156 4.75 0.31 10.63
N VAL A 157 4.45 0.04 11.89
CA VAL A 157 4.88 0.89 13.02
C VAL A 157 6.32 0.59 13.42
N ALA A 158 6.67 -0.67 13.62
CA ALA A 158 8.00 -1.05 14.12
C ALA A 158 9.05 -1.19 13.01
N GLY A 159 8.63 -1.46 11.78
CA GLY A 159 9.50 -1.77 10.65
C GLY A 159 10.51 -0.68 10.32
N PRO A 160 10.10 0.58 10.11
CA PRO A 160 11.05 1.64 9.76
C PRO A 160 12.14 1.88 10.83
N ALA A 161 11.78 1.86 12.12
CA ALA A 161 12.77 2.00 13.20
C ALA A 161 13.70 0.79 13.28
N ALA A 162 13.17 -0.43 13.12
CA ALA A 162 13.96 -1.65 13.08
C ALA A 162 14.90 -1.66 11.85
N ALA A 163 14.39 -1.26 10.67
CA ALA A 163 15.19 -1.13 9.46
C ALA A 163 16.33 -0.11 9.62
N ALA A 164 16.02 1.06 10.19
CA ALA A 164 17.02 2.09 10.45
C ALA A 164 18.10 1.64 11.44
N ALA A 165 17.71 0.93 12.51
CA ALA A 165 18.66 0.33 13.45
C ALA A 165 19.55 -0.72 12.76
N MET A 166 18.99 -1.55 11.91
CA MET A 166 19.75 -2.54 11.14
C MET A 166 20.70 -1.88 10.13
N VAL A 167 20.25 -0.83 9.43
CA VAL A 167 21.12 -0.07 8.52
C VAL A 167 22.27 0.56 9.27
N ARG A 168 22.02 1.12 10.46
CA ARG A 168 23.09 1.68 11.31
C ARG A 168 24.12 0.63 11.76
N LEU A 169 23.66 -0.60 12.07
CA LEU A 169 24.53 -1.66 12.60
C LEU A 169 25.27 -2.42 11.50
N LEU A 170 24.60 -2.67 10.38
CA LEU A 170 25.05 -3.58 9.33
C LEU A 170 25.33 -2.87 8.00
N GLY A 171 24.78 -1.67 7.81
CA GLY A 171 24.73 -0.99 6.50
C GLY A 171 23.51 -1.41 5.68
N SER A 172 23.17 -0.60 4.67
CA SER A 172 22.02 -0.86 3.79
C SER A 172 22.14 -2.16 2.98
N PRO A 173 23.31 -2.59 2.44
CA PRO A 173 23.40 -3.84 1.70
C PRO A 173 23.10 -5.08 2.55
N LEU A 174 23.67 -5.17 3.75
CA LEU A 174 23.44 -6.32 4.62
C LEU A 174 22.02 -6.32 5.21
N THR A 175 21.39 -5.16 5.39
CA THR A 175 19.96 -5.07 5.74
C THR A 175 19.09 -5.68 4.64
N ILE A 176 19.42 -5.49 3.36
CA ILE A 176 18.76 -6.15 2.24
C ILE A 176 19.04 -7.66 2.25
N ALA A 177 20.25 -8.11 2.62
CA ALA A 177 20.52 -9.53 2.78
C ALA A 177 19.63 -10.16 3.88
N VAL A 178 19.42 -9.48 4.99
CA VAL A 178 18.46 -9.93 6.02
C VAL A 178 17.03 -10.00 5.47
N THR A 179 16.60 -9.02 4.66
CA THR A 179 15.32 -9.10 3.96
C THR A 179 15.22 -10.37 3.09
N SER A 180 16.27 -10.68 2.34
CA SER A 180 16.31 -11.91 1.53
C SER A 180 16.15 -13.18 2.39
N VAL A 181 16.79 -13.22 3.56
CA VAL A 181 16.60 -14.33 4.53
C VAL A 181 15.16 -14.37 5.04
N CYS A 182 14.55 -13.23 5.37
CA CYS A 182 13.15 -13.16 5.80
C CYS A 182 12.20 -13.73 4.73
N MET A 183 12.37 -13.35 3.46
CA MET A 183 11.57 -13.86 2.36
C MET A 183 11.82 -15.36 2.11
N GLY A 184 13.07 -15.82 2.21
CA GLY A 184 13.39 -17.24 2.16
C GLY A 184 12.75 -18.07 3.29
N LEU A 185 12.74 -17.54 4.51
CA LEU A 185 12.05 -18.14 5.65
C LEU A 185 10.52 -18.15 5.45
N SER A 186 9.95 -17.08 4.91
CA SER A 186 8.53 -17.05 4.56
C SER A 186 8.19 -18.15 3.54
N SER A 187 8.96 -18.26 2.47
CA SER A 187 8.82 -19.34 1.49
C SER A 187 8.88 -20.72 2.15
N LEU A 188 9.80 -20.92 3.10
CA LEU A 188 9.93 -22.18 3.84
C LEU A 188 8.70 -22.45 4.71
N PHE A 189 8.17 -21.47 5.44
CA PHE A 189 6.96 -21.64 6.23
C PHE A 189 5.76 -21.97 5.35
N VAL A 190 5.51 -21.23 4.29
CA VAL A 190 4.40 -21.46 3.36
C VAL A 190 4.54 -22.82 2.67
N SER A 191 5.76 -23.27 2.37
CA SER A 191 6.00 -24.61 1.80
C SER A 191 5.63 -25.76 2.73
N ARG A 192 5.54 -25.54 4.05
CA ARG A 192 5.13 -26.53 5.07
C ARG A 192 3.62 -26.65 5.23
N ILE A 193 2.82 -25.82 4.56
CA ILE A 193 1.35 -25.93 4.54
C ILE A 193 0.98 -27.26 3.90
N ARG A 194 0.10 -28.02 4.56
CA ARG A 194 -0.29 -29.38 4.15
C ARG A 194 -1.55 -29.39 3.29
N HIS A 195 -2.34 -28.33 3.35
CA HIS A 195 -3.56 -28.20 2.55
C HIS A 195 -3.27 -28.40 1.06
N ARG A 196 -4.06 -29.26 0.41
CA ARG A 196 -3.97 -29.50 -1.04
C ARG A 196 -5.05 -28.70 -1.74
N GLU A 197 -4.63 -27.69 -2.46
CA GLU A 197 -5.55 -26.89 -3.30
C GLU A 197 -6.17 -27.79 -4.39
N GLN A 198 -7.48 -27.60 -4.60
CA GLN A 198 -8.15 -28.18 -5.76
C GLN A 198 -7.66 -27.50 -7.03
N ALA A 199 -7.54 -28.28 -8.11
CA ALA A 199 -7.17 -27.69 -9.40
C ALA A 199 -8.25 -26.70 -9.85
N PRO A 200 -7.89 -25.49 -10.31
CA PRO A 200 -8.85 -24.50 -10.76
C PRO A 200 -9.71 -25.04 -11.92
N ASP A 201 -11.05 -24.85 -11.84
CA ASP A 201 -11.98 -25.31 -12.86
C ASP A 201 -11.87 -24.45 -14.14
N PRO A 202 -11.52 -25.04 -15.30
CA PRO A 202 -11.45 -24.32 -16.56
C PRO A 202 -12.80 -23.79 -17.06
N ALA A 203 -13.93 -24.38 -16.63
CA ALA A 203 -15.27 -24.07 -17.15
C ALA A 203 -15.87 -22.78 -16.57
N ALA A 204 -15.37 -22.27 -15.43
CA ALA A 204 -15.90 -21.07 -14.77
C ALA A 204 -15.40 -19.74 -15.37
N ARG A 205 -14.75 -19.76 -16.55
CA ARG A 205 -14.01 -18.62 -17.11
C ARG A 205 -14.91 -17.66 -17.89
N ARG A 206 -14.99 -16.41 -17.45
CA ARG A 206 -15.54 -15.32 -18.25
C ARG A 206 -14.42 -14.55 -18.97
N PRO A 207 -14.70 -13.85 -20.09
CA PRO A 207 -13.72 -12.99 -20.75
C PRO A 207 -13.28 -11.84 -19.81
N LEU A 208 -11.98 -11.75 -19.52
CA LEU A 208 -11.39 -10.74 -18.64
C LEU A 208 -11.77 -9.31 -19.01
N VAL A 209 -11.79 -9.01 -20.32
CA VAL A 209 -12.13 -7.67 -20.84
C VAL A 209 -13.56 -7.26 -20.44
N THR A 210 -14.50 -8.21 -20.46
CA THR A 210 -15.90 -7.95 -20.07
C THR A 210 -15.99 -7.64 -18.58
N GLU A 211 -15.30 -8.38 -17.72
CA GLU A 211 -15.28 -8.15 -16.28
C GLU A 211 -14.64 -6.81 -15.90
N ILE A 212 -13.55 -6.45 -16.55
CA ILE A 212 -12.89 -5.15 -16.39
C ILE A 212 -13.84 -4.02 -16.82
N ARG A 213 -14.47 -4.16 -17.98
CA ARG A 213 -15.41 -3.15 -18.51
C ARG A 213 -16.61 -2.95 -17.59
N GLU A 214 -17.20 -4.03 -17.08
CA GLU A 214 -18.31 -3.97 -16.12
C GLU A 214 -17.92 -3.24 -14.84
N GLY A 215 -16.77 -3.59 -14.24
CA GLY A 215 -16.26 -2.94 -13.03
C GLY A 215 -15.95 -1.45 -13.25
N LEU A 216 -15.25 -1.10 -14.33
CA LEU A 216 -14.93 0.29 -14.67
C LEU A 216 -16.20 1.11 -14.96
N SER A 217 -17.14 0.54 -15.74
CA SER A 217 -18.42 1.20 -16.04
C SER A 217 -19.19 1.50 -14.75
N PHE A 218 -19.29 0.52 -13.83
CA PHE A 218 -19.96 0.71 -12.56
C PHE A 218 -19.34 1.85 -11.73
N VAL A 219 -18.00 1.90 -11.62
CA VAL A 219 -17.29 2.91 -10.84
C VAL A 219 -17.41 4.29 -11.46
N LEU A 220 -17.23 4.41 -12.77
CA LEU A 220 -17.19 5.70 -13.46
C LEU A 220 -18.58 6.29 -13.71
N SER A 221 -19.63 5.45 -13.86
CA SER A 221 -21.01 5.91 -14.01
C SER A 221 -21.61 6.44 -12.70
N HIS A 222 -21.17 5.92 -11.55
CA HIS A 222 -21.71 6.34 -10.26
C HIS A 222 -21.11 7.67 -9.77
N PRO A 223 -21.93 8.73 -9.57
CA PRO A 223 -21.42 10.10 -9.33
C PRO A 223 -20.55 10.24 -8.08
N LEU A 224 -20.82 9.48 -7.01
CA LEU A 224 -20.01 9.54 -5.79
C LEU A 224 -18.75 8.68 -5.91
N LEU A 225 -18.83 7.48 -6.50
CA LEU A 225 -17.66 6.61 -6.65
C LEU A 225 -16.59 7.24 -7.53
N ARG A 226 -16.96 7.83 -8.68
CA ARG A 226 -15.99 8.49 -9.56
C ARG A 226 -15.26 9.66 -8.88
N ARG A 227 -15.94 10.40 -7.97
CA ARG A 227 -15.33 11.49 -7.22
C ARG A 227 -14.38 11.00 -6.13
N ILE A 228 -14.73 9.92 -5.44
CA ILE A 228 -13.86 9.27 -4.46
C ILE A 228 -12.62 8.71 -5.16
N VAL A 229 -12.79 8.03 -6.28
CA VAL A 229 -11.68 7.48 -7.07
C VAL A 229 -10.78 8.58 -7.63
N ALA A 230 -11.34 9.68 -8.13
CA ALA A 230 -10.56 10.82 -8.58
C ALA A 230 -9.75 11.45 -7.44
N CYS A 231 -10.37 11.65 -6.25
CA CYS A 231 -9.68 12.14 -5.06
C CYS A 231 -8.53 11.20 -4.68
N THR A 232 -8.78 9.90 -4.54
CA THR A 232 -7.76 8.93 -4.12
C THR A 232 -6.65 8.79 -5.17
N GLY A 233 -7.00 8.72 -6.46
CA GLY A 233 -6.03 8.61 -7.55
C GLY A 233 -5.10 9.81 -7.64
N LEU A 234 -5.64 11.03 -7.57
CA LEU A 234 -4.84 12.27 -7.54
C LEU A 234 -3.98 12.38 -6.27
N SER A 235 -4.54 11.99 -5.12
CA SER A 235 -3.78 11.96 -3.85
C SER A 235 -2.62 10.96 -3.93
N ASN A 236 -2.84 9.77 -4.46
CA ASN A 236 -1.80 8.77 -4.64
C ASN A 236 -0.73 9.22 -5.65
N LEU A 237 -1.12 9.91 -6.73
CA LEU A 237 -0.17 10.50 -7.69
C LEU A 237 0.74 11.51 -6.98
N ALA A 238 0.16 12.44 -6.21
CA ALA A 238 0.91 13.44 -5.47
C ALA A 238 1.83 12.80 -4.40
N SER A 239 1.26 11.90 -3.59
CA SER A 239 1.98 11.24 -2.50
C SER A 239 3.14 10.37 -2.98
N SER A 240 2.96 9.63 -4.08
CA SER A 240 4.05 8.79 -4.61
C SER A 240 5.23 9.63 -5.10
N GLY A 241 4.98 10.82 -5.68
CA GLY A 241 6.03 11.77 -6.02
C GLY A 241 6.77 12.29 -4.78
N VAL A 242 6.04 12.61 -3.70
CA VAL A 242 6.64 13.01 -2.43
C VAL A 242 7.48 11.88 -1.84
N PHE A 243 6.92 10.65 -1.76
CA PHE A 243 7.63 9.50 -1.19
C PHE A 243 8.88 9.13 -1.99
N ALA A 244 8.84 9.22 -3.32
CA ALA A 244 10.00 8.95 -4.17
C ALA A 244 11.20 9.86 -3.85
N LEU A 245 10.93 11.11 -3.47
CA LEU A 245 11.95 12.10 -3.14
C LEU A 245 12.26 12.22 -1.65
N PHE A 246 11.43 11.64 -0.78
CA PHE A 246 11.45 11.87 0.65
C PHE A 246 12.76 11.48 1.32
N VAL A 247 13.31 10.31 1.00
CA VAL A 247 14.57 9.84 1.57
C VAL A 247 15.73 10.75 1.12
N LEU A 248 15.78 11.06 -0.18
CA LEU A 248 16.78 11.99 -0.71
C LEU A 248 16.70 13.36 -0.02
N TYR A 249 15.48 13.91 0.08
CA TYR A 249 15.21 15.19 0.75
C TYR A 249 15.64 15.18 2.22
N ALA A 250 15.27 14.11 2.96
CA ALA A 250 15.60 13.99 4.38
C ALA A 250 17.10 13.93 4.64
N LEU A 251 17.85 13.22 3.79
CA LEU A 251 19.30 13.05 3.95
C LEU A 251 20.10 14.23 3.43
N THR A 252 19.70 14.84 2.30
CA THR A 252 20.52 15.85 1.61
C THR A 252 20.12 17.30 1.91
N THR A 253 18.84 17.55 2.21
CA THR A 253 18.32 18.90 2.47
C THR A 253 18.13 19.16 3.96
N LEU A 254 17.60 18.15 4.68
CA LEU A 254 17.35 18.26 6.12
C LEU A 254 18.51 17.74 6.97
N ASP A 255 19.50 17.10 6.38
CA ASP A 255 20.68 16.51 7.02
C ASP A 255 20.29 15.57 8.20
N LEU A 256 19.23 14.78 8.02
CA LEU A 256 18.76 13.86 9.03
C LEU A 256 19.55 12.56 9.00
N ALA A 257 19.93 12.05 10.16
CA ALA A 257 20.48 10.71 10.30
C ALA A 257 19.40 9.65 9.99
N GLU A 258 19.80 8.48 9.43
CA GLU A 258 18.91 7.38 9.06
C GLU A 258 18.06 6.90 10.25
N THR A 259 18.66 6.86 11.45
CA THR A 259 17.97 6.48 12.69
C THR A 259 16.85 7.46 13.04
N THR A 260 17.11 8.77 12.87
CA THR A 260 16.09 9.81 13.09
C THR A 260 14.96 9.67 12.09
N LEU A 261 15.29 9.45 10.80
CA LEU A 261 14.32 9.23 9.74
C LEU A 261 13.44 8.00 10.05
N GLY A 262 14.04 6.87 10.40
CA GLY A 262 13.32 5.65 10.77
C GLY A 262 12.41 5.85 11.98
N LEU A 263 12.85 6.59 13.02
CA LEU A 263 12.03 6.93 14.19
C LEU A 263 10.85 7.84 13.80
N VAL A 264 11.08 8.87 12.99
CA VAL A 264 10.01 9.76 12.52
C VAL A 264 8.94 8.99 11.75
N LEU A 265 9.34 8.07 10.87
CA LEU A 265 8.40 7.23 10.13
C LEU A 265 7.64 6.27 11.03
N SER A 266 8.33 5.60 11.96
CA SER A 266 7.72 4.65 12.90
C SER A 266 6.74 5.34 13.86
N LEU A 267 7.14 6.44 14.47
CA LEU A 267 6.27 7.20 15.38
C LEU A 267 5.10 7.82 14.60
N GLY A 268 5.34 8.28 13.36
CA GLY A 268 4.30 8.77 12.49
C GLY A 268 3.24 7.71 12.16
N ALA A 269 3.66 6.44 11.96
CA ALA A 269 2.75 5.33 11.69
C ALA A 269 1.79 5.02 12.85
N VAL A 270 2.10 5.42 14.10
CA VAL A 270 1.17 5.35 15.24
C VAL A 270 -0.10 6.16 14.96
N GLY A 271 0.00 7.24 14.18
CA GLY A 271 -1.17 7.99 13.71
C GLY A 271 -2.20 7.10 13.00
N GLY A 272 -1.75 6.13 12.22
CA GLY A 272 -2.63 5.16 11.56
C GLY A 272 -3.39 4.27 12.54
N LEU A 273 -2.74 3.80 13.61
CA LEU A 273 -3.41 3.04 14.70
C LEU A 273 -4.45 3.90 15.40
N LEU A 274 -4.10 5.15 15.73
CA LEU A 274 -5.05 6.11 16.32
C LEU A 274 -6.22 6.39 15.36
N GLY A 275 -5.96 6.49 14.06
CA GLY A 275 -6.98 6.63 13.02
C GLY A 275 -7.94 5.44 12.99
N ALA A 276 -7.42 4.21 13.04
CA ALA A 276 -8.24 3.00 13.06
C ALA A 276 -9.17 2.94 14.26
N VAL A 277 -8.65 3.22 15.47
CA VAL A 277 -9.42 3.19 16.72
C VAL A 277 -10.47 4.32 16.76
N SER A 278 -10.10 5.53 16.30
CA SER A 278 -10.95 6.71 16.38
C SER A 278 -11.92 6.87 15.22
N SER A 279 -11.75 6.14 14.11
CA SER A 279 -12.55 6.30 12.89
C SER A 279 -14.05 6.17 13.11
N GLY A 280 -14.49 5.18 13.91
CA GLY A 280 -15.89 4.98 14.24
C GLY A 280 -16.49 6.12 15.09
N TRP A 281 -15.73 6.65 16.05
CA TRP A 281 -16.12 7.81 16.84
C TRP A 281 -16.17 9.07 15.96
N PHE A 282 -15.13 9.31 15.16
CA PHE A 282 -15.05 10.43 14.25
C PHE A 282 -16.21 10.44 13.24
N GLY A 283 -16.52 9.28 12.63
CA GLY A 283 -17.64 9.14 11.69
C GLY A 283 -19.01 9.43 12.34
N ARG A 284 -19.22 9.02 13.59
CA ARG A 284 -20.46 9.36 14.33
C ARG A 284 -20.55 10.83 14.68
N TRP A 285 -19.43 11.47 15.03
CA TRP A 285 -19.39 12.87 15.43
C TRP A 285 -19.65 13.82 14.25
N VAL A 286 -18.89 13.65 13.14
CA VAL A 286 -19.02 14.55 11.97
C VAL A 286 -20.07 14.09 10.96
N GLY A 287 -20.45 12.82 10.99
CA GLY A 287 -21.27 12.14 9.99
C GLY A 287 -20.44 11.31 9.01
N GLU A 288 -20.91 10.12 8.65
CA GLU A 288 -20.18 9.17 7.79
C GLU A 288 -19.80 9.77 6.42
N GLY A 289 -20.73 10.52 5.79
CA GLY A 289 -20.47 11.16 4.50
C GLY A 289 -19.44 12.28 4.57
N ARG A 290 -19.48 13.09 5.65
CA ARG A 290 -18.55 14.19 5.87
C ARG A 290 -17.16 13.73 6.28
N ALA A 291 -17.04 12.55 6.89
CA ALA A 291 -15.76 11.98 7.31
C ALA A 291 -14.79 11.80 6.13
N ILE A 292 -15.31 11.47 4.93
CA ILE A 292 -14.48 11.28 3.72
C ILE A 292 -13.79 12.58 3.29
N PRO A 293 -14.50 13.69 2.98
CA PRO A 293 -13.85 14.93 2.58
C PRO A 293 -13.01 15.57 3.69
N LEU A 294 -13.44 15.50 4.96
CA LEU A 294 -12.67 16.06 6.08
C LEU A 294 -11.33 15.33 6.29
N ALA A 295 -11.33 14.00 6.23
CA ALA A 295 -10.11 13.22 6.35
C ALA A 295 -9.17 13.46 5.14
N ALA A 296 -9.70 13.60 3.92
CA ALA A 296 -8.92 13.94 2.74
C ALA A 296 -8.25 15.32 2.86
N VAL A 297 -8.99 16.34 3.33
CA VAL A 297 -8.44 17.67 3.56
C VAL A 297 -7.39 17.65 4.66
N LEU A 298 -7.65 16.97 5.78
CA LEU A 298 -6.71 16.89 6.88
C LEU A 298 -5.39 16.22 6.46
N SER A 299 -5.45 15.08 5.78
CA SER A 299 -4.24 14.42 5.30
C SER A 299 -3.50 15.25 4.24
N GLY A 300 -4.22 15.91 3.33
CA GLY A 300 -3.64 16.80 2.33
C GLY A 300 -2.97 18.03 2.96
N THR A 301 -3.61 18.67 3.96
CA THR A 301 -3.02 19.80 4.69
C THR A 301 -1.84 19.40 5.56
N ALA A 302 -1.90 18.21 6.20
CA ALA A 302 -0.78 17.69 6.96
C ALA A 302 0.46 17.44 6.08
N MET A 303 0.29 17.18 4.79
CA MET A 303 1.41 17.01 3.85
C MET A 303 2.24 18.28 3.64
N LEU A 304 1.70 19.48 3.98
CA LEU A 304 2.44 20.75 4.00
C LEU A 304 3.66 20.69 4.94
N THR A 305 3.62 19.87 5.98
CA THR A 305 4.75 19.70 6.92
C THR A 305 6.00 19.19 6.23
N VAL A 306 5.89 18.46 5.10
CA VAL A 306 7.06 17.91 4.38
C VAL A 306 7.94 19.06 3.85
N PRO A 307 7.47 19.97 2.97
CA PRO A 307 8.30 21.08 2.53
C PRO A 307 8.55 22.12 3.63
N LEU A 308 7.64 22.29 4.61
CA LEU A 308 7.86 23.20 5.75
C LEU A 308 9.01 22.76 6.67
N ALA A 309 9.37 21.49 6.68
CA ALA A 309 10.50 20.98 7.43
C ALA A 309 11.86 21.56 6.97
N SER A 310 11.93 22.21 5.80
CA SER A 310 13.12 22.94 5.34
C SER A 310 13.33 24.30 6.02
N VAL A 311 12.28 24.86 6.63
CA VAL A 311 12.32 26.18 7.28
C VAL A 311 11.94 26.15 8.75
N LEU A 312 11.32 25.06 9.21
CA LEU A 312 10.96 24.79 10.60
C LEU A 312 11.83 23.67 11.18
N PRO A 313 11.85 23.47 12.52
CA PRO A 313 12.56 22.33 13.10
C PRO A 313 12.11 21.01 12.46
N ALA A 314 13.01 20.34 11.72
CA ALA A 314 12.66 19.25 10.80
C ALA A 314 11.98 18.07 11.52
N VAL A 315 12.58 17.59 12.62
CA VAL A 315 12.09 16.38 13.31
C VAL A 315 10.68 16.55 13.88
N PRO A 316 10.37 17.56 14.71
CA PRO A 316 9.00 17.70 15.22
C PRO A 316 7.99 18.02 14.12
N THR A 317 8.36 18.77 13.10
CA THR A 317 7.47 19.11 11.95
C THR A 317 7.10 17.85 11.17
N LEU A 318 8.08 17.01 10.83
CA LEU A 318 7.84 15.75 10.13
C LEU A 318 7.08 14.74 11.00
N LEU A 319 7.37 14.68 12.30
CA LEU A 319 6.69 13.77 13.22
C LEU A 319 5.19 14.10 13.33
N VAL A 320 4.86 15.37 13.58
CA VAL A 320 3.46 15.83 13.62
C VAL A 320 2.77 15.61 12.27
N GLY A 321 3.47 15.94 11.17
CA GLY A 321 2.95 15.72 9.82
C GLY A 321 2.64 14.25 9.57
N ASN A 322 3.58 13.35 9.80
CA ASN A 322 3.38 11.92 9.58
C ASN A 322 2.26 11.32 10.44
N LEU A 323 2.14 11.74 11.71
CA LEU A 323 1.03 11.34 12.58
C LEU A 323 -0.33 11.73 11.98
N LEU A 324 -0.46 12.99 11.54
CA LEU A 324 -1.71 13.52 10.98
C LEU A 324 -2.01 12.92 9.59
N ILE A 325 -1.00 12.76 8.73
CA ILE A 325 -1.14 12.11 7.43
C ILE A 325 -1.63 10.67 7.63
N SER A 326 -0.94 9.89 8.47
CA SER A 326 -1.27 8.48 8.71
C SER A 326 -2.67 8.34 9.31
N TRP A 327 -3.03 9.20 10.27
CA TRP A 327 -4.37 9.25 10.86
C TRP A 327 -5.43 9.54 9.78
N GLY A 328 -5.25 10.61 9.02
CA GLY A 328 -6.20 11.04 7.98
C GLY A 328 -6.38 10.00 6.87
N VAL A 329 -5.28 9.39 6.41
CA VAL A 329 -5.30 8.34 5.38
C VAL A 329 -6.09 7.11 5.87
N VAL A 330 -5.88 6.66 7.12
CA VAL A 330 -6.57 5.49 7.66
C VAL A 330 -8.06 5.78 7.86
N VAL A 331 -8.43 6.94 8.43
CA VAL A 331 -9.83 7.35 8.60
C VAL A 331 -10.53 7.46 7.23
N TYR A 332 -9.88 8.09 6.26
CA TYR A 332 -10.37 8.17 4.89
C TYR A 332 -10.61 6.80 4.27
N ASN A 333 -9.62 5.90 4.38
CA ASN A 333 -9.71 4.55 3.83
C ASN A 333 -10.85 3.75 4.44
N ILE A 334 -11.00 3.76 5.77
CA ILE A 334 -12.09 3.05 6.45
C ILE A 334 -13.45 3.59 5.97
N ALA A 335 -13.63 4.91 5.94
CA ALA A 335 -14.88 5.53 5.54
C ALA A 335 -15.24 5.23 4.07
N GLN A 336 -14.31 5.44 3.14
CA GLN A 336 -14.58 5.24 1.70
C GLN A 336 -14.71 3.76 1.32
N VAL A 337 -13.95 2.83 1.94
CA VAL A 337 -14.08 1.40 1.68
C VAL A 337 -15.42 0.87 2.20
N SER A 338 -15.81 1.25 3.42
CA SER A 338 -17.10 0.88 3.99
C SER A 338 -18.27 1.39 3.16
N PHE A 339 -18.17 2.62 2.64
CA PHE A 339 -19.18 3.19 1.76
C PHE A 339 -19.34 2.40 0.47
N ARG A 340 -18.24 2.18 -0.27
CA ARG A 340 -18.30 1.49 -1.56
C ARG A 340 -18.74 0.04 -1.44
N GLN A 341 -18.41 -0.65 -0.34
CA GLN A 341 -18.85 -2.02 -0.08
C GLN A 341 -20.36 -2.10 0.21
N ARG A 342 -20.93 -1.09 0.88
CA ARG A 342 -22.38 -1.01 1.11
C ARG A 342 -23.17 -0.67 -0.15
N LEU A 343 -22.56 0.12 -1.04
CA LEU A 343 -23.20 0.56 -2.27
C LEU A 343 -23.18 -0.49 -3.39
N CYS A 344 -22.20 -1.39 -3.39
CA CYS A 344 -21.98 -2.32 -4.48
C CYS A 344 -22.76 -3.63 -4.30
N PRO A 345 -23.53 -4.10 -5.30
CA PRO A 345 -24.14 -5.42 -5.29
C PRO A 345 -23.07 -6.51 -5.11
N LYS A 346 -23.37 -7.53 -4.29
CA LYS A 346 -22.44 -8.62 -3.96
C LYS A 346 -21.75 -9.25 -5.19
N PRO A 347 -22.45 -9.55 -6.32
CA PRO A 347 -21.82 -10.16 -7.52
C PRO A 347 -20.78 -9.26 -8.21
N LEU A 348 -20.84 -7.93 -8.02
CA LEU A 348 -19.95 -6.94 -8.64
C LEU A 348 -18.81 -6.50 -7.73
N LEU A 349 -18.81 -6.86 -6.44
CA LEU A 349 -17.83 -6.41 -5.44
C LEU A 349 -16.37 -6.67 -5.87
N GLY A 350 -16.08 -7.86 -6.37
CA GLY A 350 -14.73 -8.21 -6.83
C GLY A 350 -14.28 -7.34 -8.02
N ARG A 351 -15.15 -7.18 -9.03
CA ARG A 351 -14.87 -6.39 -10.24
C ARG A 351 -14.73 -4.90 -9.92
N MET A 352 -15.61 -4.37 -9.07
CA MET A 352 -15.51 -3.00 -8.57
C MET A 352 -14.18 -2.77 -7.84
N ASN A 353 -13.82 -3.66 -6.91
CA ASN A 353 -12.56 -3.52 -6.15
C ASN A 353 -11.34 -3.58 -7.06
N ALA A 354 -11.29 -4.49 -8.04
CA ALA A 354 -10.19 -4.57 -9.00
C ALA A 354 -10.08 -3.29 -9.83
N SER A 355 -11.22 -2.77 -10.33
CA SER A 355 -11.27 -1.53 -11.10
C SER A 355 -10.83 -0.30 -10.28
N ILE A 356 -11.31 -0.19 -9.03
CA ILE A 356 -10.90 0.89 -8.15
C ILE A 356 -9.41 0.80 -7.86
N ARG A 357 -8.91 -0.39 -7.56
CA ARG A 357 -7.48 -0.62 -7.27
C ARG A 357 -6.60 -0.16 -8.44
N PHE A 358 -6.99 -0.47 -9.67
CA PHE A 358 -6.30 0.00 -10.86
C PHE A 358 -6.35 1.54 -11.00
N LEU A 359 -7.53 2.14 -10.83
CA LEU A 359 -7.72 3.60 -10.96
C LEU A 359 -6.99 4.41 -9.87
N VAL A 360 -6.84 3.84 -8.66
CA VAL A 360 -6.20 4.57 -7.54
C VAL A 360 -4.71 4.28 -7.40
N TRP A 361 -4.22 3.11 -7.78
CA TRP A 361 -2.80 2.76 -7.69
C TRP A 361 -2.06 2.99 -9.01
N GLY A 362 -2.75 2.90 -10.14
CA GLY A 362 -2.19 3.19 -11.45
C GLY A 362 -1.51 4.56 -11.58
N PRO A 363 -2.03 5.63 -10.98
CA PRO A 363 -1.35 6.93 -10.96
C PRO A 363 -0.02 6.98 -10.17
N MET A 364 0.26 6.03 -9.26
CA MET A 364 1.44 6.08 -8.41
C MET A 364 2.78 6.10 -9.19
N PRO A 365 3.04 5.19 -10.14
CA PRO A 365 4.29 5.24 -10.91
C PRO A 365 4.41 6.53 -11.72
N ILE A 366 3.29 7.09 -12.20
CA ILE A 366 3.28 8.37 -12.92
C ILE A 366 3.71 9.51 -11.99
N GLY A 367 3.16 9.53 -10.77
CA GLY A 367 3.50 10.54 -9.76
C GLY A 367 4.97 10.46 -9.32
N ALA A 368 5.49 9.25 -9.10
CA ALA A 368 6.89 9.04 -8.75
C ALA A 368 7.82 9.51 -9.88
N PHE A 369 7.51 9.19 -11.14
CA PHE A 369 8.26 9.63 -12.30
C PHE A 369 8.26 11.15 -12.44
N LEU A 370 7.07 11.76 -12.43
CA LEU A 370 6.93 13.21 -12.53
C LEU A 370 7.62 13.96 -11.37
N GLY A 371 7.53 13.40 -10.15
CA GLY A 371 8.26 13.92 -8.99
C GLY A 371 9.76 13.88 -9.19
N GLY A 372 10.30 12.77 -9.70
CA GLY A 372 11.74 12.63 -10.01
C GLY A 372 12.21 13.61 -11.07
N VAL A 373 11.47 13.74 -12.19
CA VAL A 373 11.80 14.69 -13.27
C VAL A 373 11.75 16.14 -12.77
N ALA A 374 10.68 16.50 -12.05
CA ALA A 374 10.53 17.84 -11.50
C ALA A 374 11.60 18.14 -10.43
N GLY A 375 11.90 17.18 -9.56
CA GLY A 375 12.94 17.29 -8.54
C GLY A 375 14.33 17.52 -9.14
N GLN A 376 14.62 16.85 -10.25
CA GLN A 376 15.88 17.06 -10.99
C GLN A 376 15.94 18.42 -11.67
N ARG A 377 14.81 18.94 -12.17
CA ARG A 377 14.78 20.15 -12.98
C ARG A 377 14.60 21.43 -12.15
N PHE A 378 13.78 21.36 -11.11
CA PHE A 378 13.39 22.54 -10.31
C PHE A 378 13.96 22.51 -8.89
N GLY A 379 14.63 21.40 -8.50
CA GLY A 379 15.08 21.15 -7.13
C GLY A 379 14.03 20.49 -6.25
N LEU A 380 14.47 19.93 -5.11
CA LEU A 380 13.63 19.11 -4.23
C LEU A 380 12.51 19.93 -3.58
N VAL A 381 12.86 21.05 -2.93
CA VAL A 381 11.89 21.85 -2.14
C VAL A 381 10.77 22.44 -3.02
N PRO A 382 11.04 23.09 -4.17
CA PRO A 382 9.98 23.57 -5.05
C PRO A 382 9.08 22.45 -5.58
N THR A 383 9.66 21.31 -5.91
CA THR A 383 8.91 20.12 -6.37
C THR A 383 7.99 19.59 -5.28
N LEU A 384 8.47 19.49 -4.05
CA LEU A 384 7.64 19.07 -2.91
C LEU A 384 6.46 20.04 -2.68
N TRP A 385 6.67 21.35 -2.80
CA TRP A 385 5.57 22.34 -2.75
C TRP A 385 4.54 22.10 -3.85
N GLY A 386 4.97 21.86 -5.09
CA GLY A 386 4.09 21.55 -6.21
C GLY A 386 3.27 20.27 -6.00
N LEU A 387 3.91 19.21 -5.52
CA LEU A 387 3.24 17.92 -5.23
C LEU A 387 2.25 18.05 -4.07
N VAL A 388 2.59 18.82 -3.04
CA VAL A 388 1.68 19.08 -1.91
C VAL A 388 0.50 19.94 -2.35
N ALA A 389 0.70 20.94 -3.21
CA ALA A 389 -0.39 21.70 -3.81
C ALA A 389 -1.33 20.78 -4.61
N LEU A 390 -0.78 19.83 -5.38
CA LEU A 390 -1.58 18.82 -6.07
C LEU A 390 -2.34 17.89 -5.09
N SER A 391 -1.73 17.54 -3.96
CA SER A 391 -2.41 16.76 -2.90
C SER A 391 -3.59 17.54 -2.29
N LEU A 392 -3.47 18.84 -2.10
CA LEU A 392 -4.59 19.69 -1.64
C LEU A 392 -5.70 19.75 -2.69
N ILE A 393 -5.34 19.92 -3.97
CA ILE A 393 -6.29 19.93 -5.10
C ILE A 393 -7.01 18.59 -5.20
N SER A 394 -6.37 17.47 -4.83
CA SER A 394 -6.96 16.14 -4.88
C SER A 394 -8.21 15.97 -4.01
N ALA A 395 -8.41 16.80 -2.99
CA ALA A 395 -9.60 16.80 -2.15
C ALA A 395 -10.82 17.48 -2.82
N LEU A 396 -10.62 18.31 -3.88
CA LEU A 396 -11.71 19.03 -4.54
C LEU A 396 -12.84 18.13 -5.06
N PRO A 397 -12.59 16.99 -5.73
CA PRO A 397 -13.66 16.12 -6.20
C PRO A 397 -14.64 15.69 -5.11
N VAL A 398 -14.15 15.42 -3.89
CA VAL A 398 -15.00 15.02 -2.75
C VAL A 398 -15.58 16.22 -2.02
N LEU A 399 -14.88 17.35 -1.97
CA LEU A 399 -15.38 18.61 -1.40
C LEU A 399 -16.54 19.20 -2.23
N LEU A 400 -16.45 19.10 -3.55
CA LEU A 400 -17.49 19.55 -4.48
C LEU A 400 -18.60 18.49 -4.66
N SER A 401 -18.60 17.43 -3.85
CA SER A 401 -19.61 16.37 -3.90
C SER A 401 -20.70 16.58 -2.85
N PRO A 402 -21.87 15.95 -3.01
CA PRO A 402 -22.92 15.92 -1.99
C PRO A 402 -22.45 15.33 -0.64
N LEU A 403 -21.34 14.58 -0.60
CA LEU A 403 -20.77 13.98 0.63
C LEU A 403 -20.58 14.98 1.76
N VAL A 404 -20.23 16.24 1.44
CA VAL A 404 -20.06 17.33 2.44
C VAL A 404 -21.34 17.64 3.20
N ARG A 405 -22.51 17.43 2.58
CA ARG A 405 -23.82 17.68 3.19
C ARG A 405 -24.46 16.43 3.80
N MET A 406 -23.96 15.24 3.47
CA MET A 406 -24.51 13.97 3.93
C MET A 406 -24.02 13.64 5.34
N ARG A 407 -24.91 13.49 6.31
CA ARG A 407 -24.59 12.90 7.63
C ARG A 407 -24.54 11.39 7.58
N GLU A 408 -25.47 10.78 6.85
CA GLU A 408 -25.54 9.34 6.61
C GLU A 408 -25.25 9.04 5.16
N LEU A 409 -24.59 7.92 4.90
CA LEU A 409 -24.30 7.46 3.54
C LEU A 409 -25.47 6.61 3.02
N PRO A 410 -25.84 6.69 1.73
CA PRO A 410 -26.84 5.82 1.11
C PRO A 410 -26.48 4.35 1.34
N ARG A 411 -27.50 3.55 1.68
CA ARG A 411 -27.33 2.11 1.98
C ARG A 411 -27.57 1.22 0.78
N GLU A 412 -28.27 1.70 -0.27
CA GLU A 412 -28.59 0.94 -1.49
C GLU A 412 -28.61 1.85 -2.73
N LEU A 413 -28.27 1.27 -3.89
CA LEU A 413 -28.27 1.96 -5.20
C LEU A 413 -29.65 2.49 -5.63
N ASP A 414 -30.73 1.85 -5.18
CA ASP A 414 -32.11 2.16 -5.60
C ASP A 414 -32.65 3.46 -5.00
N ALA A 415 -32.08 3.93 -3.88
CA ALA A 415 -32.49 5.21 -3.27
C ALA A 415 -32.10 6.44 -4.09
N LEU A 416 -31.10 6.32 -5.00
CA LEU A 416 -30.65 7.42 -5.86
C LEU A 416 -31.33 7.42 -7.25
N ALA A 417 -31.88 6.29 -7.68
CA ALA A 417 -32.67 6.22 -8.93
C ALA A 417 -34.07 6.81 -8.74
N GLY A 418 -34.66 6.75 -7.55
CA GLY A 418 -35.98 7.30 -7.22
C GLY A 418 -36.03 8.83 -7.21
N ASP A 419 -34.94 9.50 -6.86
CA ASP A 419 -34.89 11.00 -6.81
C ASP A 419 -34.59 11.65 -8.15
N ALA A 420 -34.05 10.90 -9.13
CA ALA A 420 -33.78 11.42 -10.47
C ALA A 420 -35.01 11.38 -11.41
N GLY A 421 -36.04 10.60 -11.03
CA GLY A 421 -37.32 10.50 -11.77
C GLY A 421 -38.44 11.41 -11.24
N ALA A 422 -38.18 12.15 -10.14
CA ALA A 422 -39.19 13.02 -9.49
C ALA A 422 -38.89 14.53 -9.62
N ARG A 423 -37.98 14.93 -10.56
CA ARG A 423 -37.76 16.33 -10.89
C ARG A 423 -37.99 16.60 -12.36
#